data_58942a5ebcb6bbfec8920bcf411c483e
#
_entry.id   58942a5ebcb6bbfec8920bcf411c483e
#
_cell.length_a   1.000
_cell.length_b   1.000
_cell.length_c   1.000
_cell.angle_alpha   90.00
_cell.angle_beta   90.00
_cell.angle_gamma   90.00
#
_symmetry.space_group_name_H-M   'P 1'
#
loop_
_entity.id
_entity.type
_entity.pdbx_description
1 polymer ?
#
loop_
_entity_poly.entity_id
_entity_poly.type
_entity_poly.pdbx_seq_one_letter_code
_entity_poly.pdbx_strand_id
1 'polypeptide(L)'
;MSKFEKWEEFEKTLNITPEQEEEIRMEMEIIQATIEARKSKKISQEELSKRTGLKQSAIARVESGVHSSSINTLIRILYPLGYTLKVVPIKYKK
;
A
#
# COMPACT_ATOMS: atom_id res chain seq x y z
N MET A 1 21.39 -19.24 -1.99
CA MET A 1 22.08 -18.21 -2.77
C MET A 1 21.16 -17.57 -3.78
N SER A 2 21.24 -16.25 -3.89
CA SER A 2 20.40 -15.53 -4.81
C SER A 2 20.78 -15.81 -6.26
N LYS A 3 19.79 -15.94 -7.11
CA LYS A 3 20.01 -16.12 -8.53
C LYS A 3 20.54 -14.84 -9.18
N PHE A 4 20.22 -13.70 -8.60
CA PHE A 4 20.61 -12.41 -9.14
C PHE A 4 21.47 -11.69 -8.11
N GLU A 5 22.56 -11.11 -8.57
CA GLU A 5 23.43 -10.37 -7.67
C GLU A 5 23.04 -8.92 -7.55
N LYS A 6 22.35 -8.40 -8.55
CA LYS A 6 21.96 -7.00 -8.58
C LYS A 6 20.48 -6.86 -8.86
N TRP A 7 19.92 -5.83 -8.27
CA TRP A 7 18.51 -5.55 -8.48
C TRP A 7 18.20 -5.26 -9.95
N GLU A 8 19.14 -4.60 -10.64
CA GLU A 8 18.92 -4.28 -12.05
C GLU A 8 18.74 -5.52 -12.91
N GLU A 9 19.49 -6.57 -12.61
CA GLU A 9 19.35 -7.82 -13.35
C GLU A 9 18.00 -8.46 -13.07
N PHE A 10 17.57 -8.39 -11.82
CA PHE A 10 16.30 -8.93 -11.42
C PHE A 10 15.15 -8.18 -12.09
N GLU A 11 15.26 -6.87 -12.15
CA GLU A 11 14.23 -6.04 -12.77
C GLU A 11 14.08 -6.39 -14.25
N LYS A 12 15.19 -6.61 -14.93
CA LYS A 12 15.11 -6.98 -16.34
C LYS A 12 14.37 -8.29 -16.53
N THR A 13 14.60 -9.21 -15.59
CA THR A 13 13.90 -10.50 -15.64
C THR A 13 12.41 -10.34 -15.46
N LEU A 14 12.00 -9.37 -14.63
CA LEU A 14 10.59 -9.13 -14.40
C LEU A 14 9.90 -8.43 -15.57
N ASN A 15 10.69 -7.86 -16.47
CA ASN A 15 10.14 -7.23 -17.66
C ASN A 15 9.22 -6.07 -17.32
N ILE A 16 9.62 -5.27 -16.33
CA ILE A 16 8.84 -4.14 -15.83
C ILE A 16 9.27 -2.87 -16.56
N THR A 17 8.29 -2.10 -17.06
CA THR A 17 8.59 -0.82 -17.68
C THR A 17 8.80 0.24 -16.62
N PRO A 18 9.45 1.37 -16.97
CA PRO A 18 9.59 2.46 -16.02
C PRO A 18 8.24 2.98 -15.51
N GLU A 19 7.24 3.00 -16.36
CA GLU A 19 5.91 3.43 -15.94
C GLU A 19 5.32 2.48 -14.91
N GLN A 20 5.48 1.20 -15.13
CA GLN A 20 4.97 0.21 -14.19
C GLN A 20 5.70 0.28 -12.86
N GLU A 21 7.00 0.55 -12.93
CA GLU A 21 7.79 0.68 -11.71
C GLU A 21 7.31 1.86 -10.88
N GLU A 22 6.97 2.96 -11.55
CA GLU A 22 6.47 4.13 -10.85
C GLU A 22 5.09 3.86 -10.25
N GLU A 23 4.25 3.14 -10.96
CA GLU A 23 2.94 2.78 -10.44
C GLU A 23 3.05 1.94 -9.19
N ILE A 24 3.98 1.00 -9.20
CA ILE A 24 4.19 0.15 -8.03
C ILE A 24 4.66 0.98 -6.85
N ARG A 25 5.56 1.94 -7.11
CA ARG A 25 6.05 2.81 -6.05
C ARG A 25 4.93 3.62 -5.42
N MET A 26 4.06 4.19 -6.26
CA MET A 26 2.95 4.96 -5.75
C MET A 26 2.00 4.09 -4.93
N GLU A 27 1.76 2.88 -5.41
CA GLU A 27 0.89 1.96 -4.68
C GLU A 27 1.48 1.61 -3.32
N MET A 28 2.79 1.36 -3.28
CA MET A 28 3.46 1.04 -2.03
C MET A 28 3.40 2.22 -1.05
N GLU A 29 3.49 3.44 -1.57
CA GLU A 29 3.38 4.61 -0.71
C GLU A 29 2.01 4.70 -0.05
N ILE A 30 0.96 4.40 -0.80
CA ILE A 30 -0.39 4.43 -0.26
C ILE A 30 -0.54 3.38 0.83
N ILE A 31 -0.03 2.18 0.56
CA ILE A 31 -0.13 1.09 1.52
C ILE A 31 0.65 1.43 2.79
N GLN A 32 1.85 1.95 2.64
CA GLN A 32 2.67 2.29 3.79
C GLN A 32 2.03 3.38 4.62
N ALA A 33 1.46 4.38 3.95
CA ALA A 33 0.77 5.46 4.67
C ALA A 33 -0.45 4.91 5.42
N THR A 34 -1.14 3.94 4.84
CA THR A 34 -2.29 3.34 5.48
C THR A 34 -1.88 2.58 6.74
N ILE A 35 -0.78 1.84 6.65
CA ILE A 35 -0.27 1.12 7.81
C ILE A 35 0.13 2.10 8.91
N GLU A 36 0.83 3.15 8.52
CA GLU A 36 1.28 4.14 9.51
C GLU A 36 0.12 4.87 10.15
N ALA A 37 -0.94 5.13 9.38
CA ALA A 37 -2.12 5.77 9.95
C ALA A 37 -2.72 4.90 11.05
N ARG A 38 -2.81 3.60 10.80
CA ARG A 38 -3.32 2.67 11.81
C ARG A 38 -2.42 2.63 13.03
N LYS A 39 -1.12 2.49 12.81
CA LYS A 39 -0.18 2.35 13.91
C LYS A 39 -0.08 3.63 14.73
N SER A 40 -0.22 4.77 14.10
CA SER A 40 -0.16 6.04 14.83
C SER A 40 -1.32 6.17 15.81
N LYS A 41 -2.43 5.49 15.55
CA LYS A 41 -3.56 5.46 16.45
C LYS A 41 -3.46 4.31 17.44
N LYS A 42 -2.38 3.51 17.36
CA LYS A 42 -2.17 2.37 18.23
C LYS A 42 -3.30 1.37 18.16
N ILE A 43 -3.78 1.13 16.95
CA ILE A 43 -4.89 0.23 16.68
C ILE A 43 -4.36 -0.98 15.97
N SER A 44 -4.70 -2.17 16.47
CA SER A 44 -4.32 -3.41 15.83
C SER A 44 -5.19 -3.67 14.60
N GLN A 45 -4.76 -4.60 13.77
CA GLN A 45 -5.59 -5.03 12.64
C GLN A 45 -6.93 -5.57 13.12
N GLU A 46 -6.90 -6.28 14.23
CA GLU A 46 -8.12 -6.86 14.79
C GLU A 46 -9.09 -5.77 15.23
N GLU A 47 -8.56 -4.75 15.89
CA GLU A 47 -9.40 -3.64 16.31
C GLU A 47 -9.96 -2.88 15.12
N LEU A 48 -9.13 -2.70 14.09
CA LEU A 48 -9.58 -2.03 12.88
C LEU A 48 -10.67 -2.85 12.19
N SER A 49 -10.54 -4.16 12.23
CA SER A 49 -11.55 -5.04 11.68
C SER A 49 -12.90 -4.78 12.33
N LYS A 50 -12.90 -4.66 13.64
CA LYS A 50 -14.13 -4.41 14.37
C LYS A 50 -14.75 -3.06 14.02
N ARG A 51 -13.90 -2.05 13.84
CA ARG A 51 -14.39 -0.71 13.54
C ARG A 51 -14.95 -0.56 12.14
N THR A 52 -14.36 -1.30 11.19
CA THR A 52 -14.70 -1.14 9.79
C THR A 52 -15.72 -2.15 9.29
N GLY A 53 -15.88 -3.25 10.01
CA GLY A 53 -16.69 -4.35 9.53
C GLY A 53 -15.97 -5.21 8.49
N LEU A 54 -14.73 -4.87 8.16
CA LEU A 54 -13.93 -5.68 7.26
C LEU A 54 -13.32 -6.83 8.04
N LYS A 55 -13.13 -7.96 7.36
CA LYS A 55 -12.44 -9.08 7.98
C LYS A 55 -10.99 -8.71 8.22
N GLN A 56 -10.42 -9.21 9.31
CA GLN A 56 -9.02 -8.95 9.59
C GLN A 56 -8.14 -9.44 8.44
N SER A 57 -8.51 -10.57 7.83
CA SER A 57 -7.75 -11.09 6.70
C SER A 57 -7.76 -10.11 5.53
N ALA A 58 -8.87 -9.38 5.35
CA ALA A 58 -8.93 -8.38 4.29
C ALA A 58 -7.99 -7.21 4.57
N ILE A 59 -7.93 -6.78 5.83
CA ILE A 59 -7.04 -5.70 6.22
C ILE A 59 -5.58 -6.15 6.07
N ALA A 60 -5.27 -7.36 6.51
CA ALA A 60 -3.92 -7.88 6.38
C ALA A 60 -3.51 -7.97 4.92
N ARG A 61 -4.45 -8.32 4.05
CA ARG A 61 -4.19 -8.41 2.63
C ARG A 61 -3.84 -7.04 2.04
N VAL A 62 -4.58 -6.02 2.44
CA VAL A 62 -4.28 -4.66 2.01
C VAL A 62 -2.88 -4.27 2.44
N GLU A 63 -2.55 -4.52 3.70
CA GLU A 63 -1.28 -4.09 4.26
C GLU A 63 -0.10 -4.89 3.74
N SER A 64 -0.36 -6.08 3.22
CA SER A 64 0.72 -6.90 2.65
C SER A 64 1.21 -6.38 1.31
N GLY A 65 0.36 -5.64 0.59
CA GLY A 65 0.73 -5.12 -0.70
C GLY A 65 0.78 -6.16 -1.81
N VAL A 66 0.30 -7.37 -1.53
CA VAL A 66 0.34 -8.43 -2.54
C VAL A 66 -0.70 -8.20 -3.62
N HIS A 67 -1.83 -7.65 -3.26
CA HIS A 67 -2.92 -7.40 -4.19
C HIS A 67 -3.30 -5.94 -4.18
N SER A 68 -3.73 -5.44 -5.33
CA SER A 68 -4.24 -4.09 -5.42
C SER A 68 -5.54 -3.99 -4.64
N SER A 69 -5.67 -2.90 -3.91
CA SER A 69 -6.87 -2.64 -3.12
C SER A 69 -7.74 -1.65 -3.85
N SER A 70 -9.05 -1.81 -3.72
CA SER A 70 -9.95 -0.83 -4.30
C SER A 70 -9.91 0.44 -3.46
N ILE A 71 -10.22 1.55 -4.12
CA ILE A 71 -10.30 2.83 -3.42
C ILE A 71 -11.33 2.76 -2.32
N ASN A 72 -12.43 2.06 -2.58
CA ASN A 72 -13.49 1.93 -1.59
C ASN A 72 -12.98 1.26 -0.31
N THR A 73 -12.19 0.20 -0.48
CA THR A 73 -11.62 -0.49 0.68
C THR A 73 -10.69 0.42 1.46
N LEU A 74 -9.84 1.16 0.74
CA LEU A 74 -8.91 2.07 1.39
C LEU A 74 -9.65 3.17 2.17
N ILE A 75 -10.68 3.72 1.59
CA ILE A 75 -11.46 4.74 2.26
C ILE A 75 -12.13 4.18 3.52
N ARG A 76 -12.64 2.95 3.41
CA ARG A 76 -13.28 2.32 4.55
C ARG A 76 -12.32 2.12 5.71
N ILE A 77 -11.06 1.86 5.40
CA ILE A 77 -10.03 1.71 6.43
C ILE A 77 -9.62 3.06 6.99
N LEU A 78 -9.43 4.04 6.12
CA LEU A 78 -8.86 5.33 6.53
C LEU A 78 -9.85 6.22 7.25
N TYR A 79 -11.13 6.14 6.88
CA TYR A 79 -12.12 7.02 7.45
C TYR A 79 -12.20 6.95 8.98
N PRO A 80 -12.34 5.75 9.57
CA PRO A 80 -12.39 5.67 11.04
C PRO A 80 -11.08 6.05 11.70
N LEU A 81 -9.99 6.09 10.95
CA LEU A 81 -8.71 6.52 11.48
C LEU A 81 -8.52 8.04 11.39
N GLY A 82 -9.47 8.73 10.75
CA GLY A 82 -9.40 10.17 10.62
C GLY A 82 -8.60 10.64 9.43
N TYR A 83 -8.43 9.77 8.43
CA TYR A 83 -7.65 10.10 7.24
C TYR A 83 -8.52 10.06 5.99
N THR A 84 -8.02 10.66 4.94
CA THR A 84 -8.70 10.66 3.65
C THR A 84 -7.67 10.46 2.55
N LEU A 85 -8.17 10.14 1.36
CA LEU A 85 -7.34 10.07 0.18
C LEU A 85 -7.51 11.34 -0.60
N LYS A 86 -6.42 11.80 -1.21
CA LYS A 86 -6.40 13.01 -2.00
C LYS A 86 -5.55 12.80 -3.23
N VAL A 87 -5.96 13.45 -4.30
CA VAL A 87 -5.16 13.48 -5.52
C VAL A 87 -4.33 14.75 -5.49
N VAL A 88 -3.02 14.58 -5.58
CA VAL A 88 -2.10 15.70 -5.54
C VAL A 88 -1.13 15.59 -6.70
N PRO A 89 -0.58 16.71 -7.14
CA PRO A 89 0.42 16.67 -8.21
C PRO A 89 1.66 15.91 -7.77
N ILE A 90 2.29 15.27 -8.74
CA ILE A 90 3.56 14.61 -8.48
C ILE A 90 4.63 15.67 -8.32
N LYS A 91 5.47 15.51 -7.30
CA LYS A 91 6.52 16.48 -7.02
C LYS A 91 7.83 15.99 -7.58
N TYR A 92 7.87 15.83 -8.88
CA TYR A 92 9.09 15.42 -9.53
C TYR A 92 10.01 16.60 -9.74
N LYS A 93 11.27 16.29 -9.71
CA LYS A 93 12.28 17.22 -10.19
C LYS A 93 12.52 16.93 -11.66
N LYS A 94 12.48 17.94 -12.45
CA LYS A 94 12.71 17.77 -13.88
C LYS A 94 14.03 18.34 -14.27
#